data_1e176eb3d485324e9ad1dc2dfed384ae
#
_entry.id   1e176eb3d485324e9ad1dc2dfed384ae
#
_cell.length_a   1.000
_cell.length_b   1.000
_cell.length_c   1.000
_cell.angle_alpha   90.00
_cell.angle_beta   90.00
_cell.angle_gamma   90.00
#
_symmetry.space_group_name_H-M   'P 1'
#
loop_
_entity.id
_entity.type
_entity.pdbx_description
1 polymer ?
#
loop_
_entity_poly.entity_id
_entity_poly.type
_entity_poly.pdbx_seq_one_letter_code
_entity_poly.pdbx_strand_id
1 'polypeptide(L)'
;MNPYPPKGLIVALITPLNEEGQVERVSLHRLIDRVVPYCDALMIGEGLIGEGLSLPNPSRLELLQVSAAMVAGKKPLFLCPTAGTTGETVNNITVLTQALKNYPDQDSLFWVDIPLWYHSNRNLPQFYQEWREYTPYPILLHNHPLLIGKRNRSLKRTNIRTAVLKLLAENGQIVGLIQSGDLKRTIHYQRAVRARRDFRFFDGDEGNFLNSPSSSGVVSGGANLFPSEWSEVVTASLKMSEDPAKNLLLLKRSQKLRELSQVMQKNPAQSLKVALHRLGWLSGAKGLDFTQENSLEAVEGLISFLQVHFSLQTPS
;
A
#
# COMPACT_ATOMS: atom_id res chain seq x y z
N MET A 1 11.06 21.34 8.40
CA MET A 1 10.41 20.99 7.13
C MET A 1 9.13 20.26 7.44
N ASN A 2 8.13 20.32 6.57
CA ASN A 2 6.82 19.80 6.90
C ASN A 2 6.65 18.45 6.17
N PRO A 3 6.80 17.32 6.83
CA PRO A 3 6.85 16.00 6.21
C PRO A 3 5.45 15.55 5.82
N TYR A 4 4.92 16.12 4.73
CA TYR A 4 3.65 15.63 4.19
C TYR A 4 3.89 14.55 3.15
N PRO A 5 3.11 13.45 3.21
CA PRO A 5 3.16 12.43 2.19
C PRO A 5 2.86 13.05 0.81
N PRO A 6 3.59 12.65 -0.24
CA PRO A 6 3.34 13.13 -1.60
C PRO A 6 1.93 12.74 -2.02
N LYS A 7 1.31 13.54 -2.91
CA LYS A 7 0.10 13.14 -3.60
C LYS A 7 0.48 12.35 -4.85
N GLY A 8 -0.33 11.36 -5.20
CA GLY A 8 -0.14 10.62 -6.43
C GLY A 8 -0.27 9.12 -6.30
N LEU A 9 0.53 8.41 -7.07
CA LEU A 9 0.60 6.95 -7.10
C LEU A 9 1.55 6.44 -6.03
N ILE A 10 1.01 5.71 -5.08
CA ILE A 10 1.77 4.94 -4.09
C ILE A 10 1.75 3.48 -4.53
N VAL A 11 2.90 2.92 -4.89
CA VAL A 11 2.97 1.51 -5.27
C VAL A 11 3.12 0.64 -4.03
N ALA A 12 2.08 -0.16 -3.72
CA ALA A 12 2.19 -1.25 -2.75
C ALA A 12 3.03 -2.36 -3.38
N LEU A 13 4.32 -2.41 -3.02
CA LEU A 13 5.26 -3.34 -3.61
C LEU A 13 4.98 -4.76 -3.12
N ILE A 14 4.88 -5.72 -4.04
CA ILE A 14 4.84 -7.14 -3.66
C ILE A 14 6.18 -7.55 -3.05
N THR A 15 6.16 -8.58 -2.21
CA THR A 15 7.38 -9.13 -1.57
C THR A 15 7.82 -10.39 -2.31
N PRO A 16 8.88 -10.35 -3.13
CA PRO A 16 9.45 -11.54 -3.73
C PRO A 16 10.01 -12.47 -2.65
N LEU A 17 9.69 -13.76 -2.76
CA LEU A 17 10.16 -14.78 -1.82
C LEU A 17 10.83 -15.91 -2.58
N ASN A 18 11.90 -16.46 -1.99
CA ASN A 18 12.52 -17.70 -2.46
C ASN A 18 11.71 -18.93 -2.02
N GLU A 19 12.13 -20.13 -2.39
CA GLU A 19 11.42 -21.38 -2.05
C GLU A 19 11.36 -21.64 -0.53
N GLU A 20 12.31 -21.10 0.24
CA GLU A 20 12.34 -21.17 1.70
C GLU A 20 11.43 -20.13 2.38
N GLY A 21 10.80 -19.23 1.59
CA GLY A 21 9.93 -18.16 2.11
C GLY A 21 10.70 -16.96 2.65
N GLN A 22 11.97 -16.82 2.32
CA GLN A 22 12.81 -15.66 2.65
C GLN A 22 12.72 -14.60 1.56
N VAL A 23 13.02 -13.34 1.90
CA VAL A 23 13.02 -12.22 0.95
C VAL A 23 14.05 -12.45 -0.15
N GLU A 24 13.59 -12.51 -1.41
CA GLU A 24 14.46 -12.67 -2.57
C GLU A 24 14.92 -11.29 -3.07
N ARG A 25 16.17 -10.94 -2.74
CA ARG A 25 16.69 -9.58 -2.88
C ARG A 25 16.91 -9.13 -4.31
N VAL A 26 17.24 -10.05 -5.23
CA VAL A 26 17.51 -9.70 -6.65
C VAL A 26 16.23 -9.27 -7.34
N SER A 27 15.16 -10.06 -7.21
CA SER A 27 13.85 -9.69 -7.74
C SER A 27 13.28 -8.46 -7.04
N LEU A 28 13.50 -8.30 -5.73
CA LEU A 28 13.08 -7.10 -5.00
C LEU A 28 13.74 -5.84 -5.58
N HIS A 29 15.04 -5.87 -5.82
CA HIS A 29 15.78 -4.75 -6.43
C HIS A 29 15.25 -4.45 -7.84
N ARG A 30 15.07 -5.49 -8.66
CA ARG A 30 14.54 -5.37 -10.02
C ARG A 30 13.14 -4.76 -10.06
N LEU A 31 12.27 -5.12 -9.10
CA LEU A 31 10.94 -4.52 -8.98
C LEU A 31 11.00 -3.06 -8.53
N ILE A 32 11.85 -2.73 -7.58
CA ILE A 32 12.05 -1.33 -7.13
C ILE A 32 12.49 -0.47 -8.33
N ASP A 33 13.51 -0.90 -9.07
CA ASP A 33 14.00 -0.17 -10.25
C ASP A 33 12.91 -0.01 -11.33
N ARG A 34 12.06 -1.02 -11.50
CA ARG A 34 10.93 -0.99 -12.43
C ARG A 34 9.90 0.08 -12.08
N VAL A 35 9.53 0.22 -10.80
CA VAL A 35 8.39 1.06 -10.38
C VAL A 35 8.79 2.47 -9.97
N VAL A 36 10.01 2.67 -9.48
CA VAL A 36 10.53 3.98 -9.01
C VAL A 36 10.33 5.12 -10.02
N PRO A 37 10.56 4.95 -11.34
CA PRO A 37 10.35 6.03 -12.32
C PRO A 37 8.92 6.54 -12.40
N TYR A 38 7.93 5.74 -12.02
CA TYR A 38 6.51 5.97 -12.25
C TYR A 38 5.70 6.28 -10.99
N CYS A 39 6.24 6.05 -9.79
CA CYS A 39 5.53 6.27 -8.55
C CYS A 39 5.91 7.59 -7.86
N ASP A 40 5.03 8.07 -6.99
CA ASP A 40 5.30 9.21 -6.10
C ASP A 40 5.83 8.75 -4.74
N ALA A 41 5.52 7.51 -4.33
CA ALA A 41 6.12 6.82 -3.19
C ALA A 41 6.01 5.31 -3.34
N LEU A 42 6.83 4.58 -2.57
CA LEU A 42 6.77 3.13 -2.44
C LEU A 42 6.22 2.74 -1.07
N MET A 43 5.31 1.77 -1.02
CA MET A 43 4.80 1.18 0.21
C MET A 43 5.31 -0.24 0.35
N ILE A 44 6.07 -0.49 1.41
CA ILE A 44 6.77 -1.76 1.65
C ILE A 44 6.13 -2.50 2.82
N GLY A 45 5.90 -3.81 2.64
CA GLY A 45 5.31 -4.66 3.68
C GLY A 45 3.83 -4.37 3.93
N GLU A 46 3.11 -3.89 2.90
CA GLU A 46 1.65 -3.71 2.96
C GLU A 46 0.97 -5.04 3.34
N GLY A 47 -0.12 -4.97 4.08
CA GLY A 47 -0.72 -6.12 4.76
C GLY A 47 -1.27 -7.21 3.84
N LEU A 48 -1.71 -6.87 2.62
CA LEU A 48 -2.33 -7.79 1.66
C LEU A 48 -1.44 -8.00 0.44
N ILE A 49 -1.14 -6.94 -0.31
CA ILE A 49 -0.34 -6.97 -1.54
C ILE A 49 1.12 -7.32 -1.23
N GLY A 50 1.69 -6.66 -0.22
CA GLY A 50 3.06 -6.90 0.24
C GLY A 50 3.20 -8.09 1.17
N GLU A 51 2.09 -8.78 1.51
CA GLU A 51 2.04 -9.92 2.45
C GLU A 51 2.67 -9.63 3.82
N GLY A 52 2.83 -8.34 4.17
CA GLY A 52 3.58 -7.93 5.36
C GLY A 52 3.03 -8.49 6.67
N LEU A 53 1.71 -8.68 6.78
CA LEU A 53 1.09 -9.27 7.98
C LEU A 53 1.24 -10.79 8.07
N SER A 54 1.61 -11.45 6.97
CA SER A 54 1.84 -12.90 6.89
C SER A 54 3.31 -13.26 7.09
N LEU A 55 4.22 -12.31 6.85
CA LEU A 55 5.64 -12.52 7.07
C LEU A 55 5.95 -12.73 8.56
N PRO A 56 6.84 -13.69 8.90
CA PRO A 56 7.46 -13.75 10.22
C PRO A 56 8.12 -12.39 10.56
N ASN A 57 8.10 -12.02 11.84
CA ASN A 57 8.57 -10.70 12.25
C ASN A 57 10.02 -10.39 11.83
N PRO A 58 10.98 -11.33 11.95
CA PRO A 58 12.36 -11.10 11.46
C PRO A 58 12.41 -10.82 9.96
N SER A 59 11.69 -11.59 9.13
CA SER A 59 11.63 -11.41 7.68
C SER A 59 11.00 -10.07 7.28
N ARG A 60 9.99 -9.62 8.05
CA ARG A 60 9.38 -8.30 7.86
C ARG A 60 10.39 -7.18 8.13
N LEU A 61 11.12 -7.26 9.25
CA LEU A 61 12.16 -6.27 9.57
C LEU A 61 13.25 -6.24 8.50
N GLU A 62 13.71 -7.41 8.05
CA GLU A 62 14.67 -7.52 6.95
C GLU A 62 14.13 -6.87 5.67
N LEU A 63 12.90 -7.18 5.26
CA LEU A 63 12.26 -6.59 4.07
C LEU A 63 12.29 -5.07 4.12
N LEU A 64 11.88 -4.48 5.25
CA LEU A 64 11.78 -3.02 5.39
C LEU A 64 13.18 -2.37 5.36
N GLN A 65 14.17 -2.96 6.03
CA GLN A 65 15.55 -2.46 6.03
C GLN A 65 16.21 -2.56 4.65
N VAL A 66 16.11 -3.73 4.00
CA VAL A 66 16.70 -3.97 2.68
C VAL A 66 16.06 -3.08 1.63
N SER A 67 14.74 -2.95 1.63
CA SER A 67 14.03 -2.05 0.70
C SER A 67 14.44 -0.59 0.90
N ALA A 68 14.56 -0.13 2.14
CA ALA A 68 15.03 1.22 2.43
C ALA A 68 16.45 1.46 1.88
N ALA A 69 17.37 0.50 2.10
CA ALA A 69 18.73 0.59 1.56
C ALA A 69 18.75 0.63 0.01
N MET A 70 17.89 -0.14 -0.66
CA MET A 70 17.79 -0.16 -2.12
C MET A 70 17.20 1.13 -2.70
N VAL A 71 16.20 1.70 -2.05
CA VAL A 71 15.57 2.96 -2.49
C VAL A 71 16.50 4.15 -2.22
N ALA A 72 17.21 4.15 -1.08
CA ALA A 72 18.27 5.10 -0.76
C ALA A 72 17.90 6.59 -0.99
N GLY A 73 16.68 7.00 -0.61
CA GLY A 73 16.21 8.38 -0.76
C GLY A 73 15.69 8.77 -2.15
N LYS A 74 15.74 7.89 -3.14
CA LYS A 74 15.23 8.19 -4.51
C LYS A 74 13.73 8.51 -4.55
N LYS A 75 12.96 7.95 -3.61
CA LYS A 75 11.52 8.15 -3.45
C LYS A 75 11.11 8.07 -1.98
N PRO A 76 10.02 8.76 -1.59
CA PRO A 76 9.42 8.58 -0.28
C PRO A 76 9.03 7.12 -0.02
N LEU A 77 9.24 6.67 1.21
CA LEU A 77 8.95 5.32 1.67
C LEU A 77 7.83 5.30 2.69
N PHE A 78 6.83 4.47 2.43
CA PHE A 78 5.74 4.12 3.32
C PHE A 78 6.03 2.73 3.89
N LEU A 79 6.55 2.66 5.09
CA LEU A 79 6.99 1.42 5.74
C LEU A 79 5.90 0.89 6.68
N CYS A 80 5.55 -0.40 6.56
CA CYS A 80 4.45 -1.03 7.31
C CYS A 80 5.02 -1.90 8.45
N PRO A 81 5.20 -1.36 9.67
CA PRO A 81 5.77 -2.07 10.81
C PRO A 81 4.75 -2.94 11.57
N THR A 82 3.46 -2.84 11.24
CA THR A 82 2.36 -3.51 11.95
C THR A 82 2.63 -4.98 12.16
N ALA A 83 2.49 -5.44 13.41
CA ALA A 83 2.66 -6.82 13.83
C ALA A 83 1.43 -7.37 14.55
N GLY A 84 1.50 -8.59 15.07
CA GLY A 84 0.39 -9.29 15.70
C GLY A 84 -0.11 -8.68 17.01
N THR A 85 0.75 -7.95 17.72
CA THR A 85 0.48 -7.34 19.02
C THR A 85 0.98 -5.90 19.08
N THR A 86 0.50 -5.13 20.05
CA THR A 86 0.98 -3.77 20.33
C THR A 86 2.48 -3.77 20.64
N GLY A 87 2.93 -4.68 21.52
CA GLY A 87 4.35 -4.76 21.91
C GLY A 87 5.27 -5.06 20.73
N GLU A 88 4.91 -6.01 19.86
CA GLU A 88 5.69 -6.31 18.65
C GLU A 88 5.70 -5.15 17.67
N THR A 89 4.57 -4.46 17.48
CA THR A 89 4.50 -3.30 16.57
C THR A 89 5.40 -2.16 17.08
N VAL A 90 5.35 -1.83 18.36
CA VAL A 90 6.21 -0.83 18.99
C VAL A 90 7.68 -1.22 18.90
N ASN A 91 8.00 -2.49 19.16
CA ASN A 91 9.37 -3.00 19.01
C ASN A 91 9.88 -2.86 17.56
N ASN A 92 9.05 -3.21 16.57
CA ASN A 92 9.41 -3.04 15.15
C ASN A 92 9.73 -1.59 14.80
N ILE A 93 8.89 -0.65 15.26
CA ILE A 93 9.09 0.78 15.03
C ILE A 93 10.40 1.24 15.66
N THR A 94 10.66 0.85 16.91
CA THR A 94 11.88 1.24 17.63
C THR A 94 13.13 0.73 16.93
N VAL A 95 13.14 -0.57 16.57
CA VAL A 95 14.27 -1.19 15.87
C VAL A 95 14.50 -0.56 14.50
N LEU A 96 13.42 -0.36 13.73
CA LEU A 96 13.51 0.25 12.40
C LEU A 96 13.89 1.73 12.47
N THR A 97 13.38 2.50 13.43
CA THR A 97 13.76 3.89 13.63
C THR A 97 15.28 4.01 13.89
N GLN A 98 15.83 3.11 14.69
CA GLN A 98 17.28 3.07 14.93
C GLN A 98 18.08 2.66 13.68
N ALA A 99 17.59 1.64 12.95
CA ALA A 99 18.25 1.18 11.72
C ALA A 99 18.24 2.24 10.61
N LEU A 100 17.18 3.06 10.55
CA LEU A 100 16.99 4.10 9.55
C LEU A 100 17.56 5.47 9.96
N LYS A 101 18.25 5.56 11.10
CA LYS A 101 18.80 6.83 11.63
C LYS A 101 19.71 7.56 10.63
N ASN A 102 20.42 6.81 9.79
CA ASN A 102 21.32 7.35 8.77
C ASN A 102 20.72 7.28 7.36
N TYR A 103 19.40 7.14 7.23
CA TYR A 103 18.76 7.16 5.92
C TYR A 103 18.97 8.52 5.24
N PRO A 104 19.30 8.57 3.94
CA PRO A 104 19.73 9.81 3.26
C PRO A 104 18.70 10.93 3.30
N ASP A 105 17.41 10.59 3.23
CA ASP A 105 16.30 11.55 3.26
C ASP A 105 15.28 11.17 4.34
N GLN A 106 15.55 11.61 5.57
CA GLN A 106 14.71 11.35 6.75
C GLN A 106 13.29 11.90 6.59
N ASP A 107 13.12 13.00 5.87
CA ASP A 107 11.83 13.66 5.65
C ASP A 107 10.93 12.88 4.67
N SER A 108 11.49 11.89 3.97
CA SER A 108 10.76 11.02 3.05
C SER A 108 10.29 9.69 3.66
N LEU A 109 10.51 9.48 4.96
CA LEU A 109 10.10 8.27 5.67
C LEU A 109 8.75 8.45 6.37
N PHE A 110 7.84 7.53 6.12
CA PHE A 110 6.50 7.50 6.71
C PHE A 110 6.18 6.09 7.23
N TRP A 111 5.62 6.02 8.43
CA TRP A 111 5.02 4.78 8.90
C TRP A 111 3.62 4.62 8.32
N VAL A 112 3.25 3.39 7.97
CA VAL A 112 1.87 3.02 7.68
C VAL A 112 1.44 1.96 8.67
N ASP A 113 0.44 2.28 9.50
CA ASP A 113 -0.03 1.36 10.52
C ASP A 113 -1.49 0.96 10.31
N ILE A 114 -1.77 -0.33 10.54
CA ILE A 114 -3.10 -0.93 10.53
C ILE A 114 -3.54 -1.15 11.99
N PRO A 115 -3.98 -0.09 12.70
CA PRO A 115 -4.12 -0.16 14.15
C PRO A 115 -5.13 -1.20 14.63
N LEU A 116 -6.20 -1.42 13.87
CA LEU A 116 -7.22 -2.39 14.27
C LEU A 116 -6.79 -3.85 14.08
N TRP A 117 -5.60 -4.09 13.55
CA TRP A 117 -5.00 -5.41 13.47
C TRP A 117 -4.60 -5.96 14.85
N TYR A 118 -4.11 -5.10 15.74
CA TYR A 118 -3.60 -5.47 17.06
C TYR A 118 -4.21 -4.67 18.21
N HIS A 119 -4.91 -3.57 17.92
CA HIS A 119 -5.52 -2.68 18.89
C HIS A 119 -7.02 -2.50 18.64
N SER A 120 -7.78 -2.05 19.61
CA SER A 120 -9.18 -1.68 19.43
C SER A 120 -9.34 -0.17 19.23
N ASN A 121 -10.56 0.26 18.84
CA ASN A 121 -10.88 1.69 18.81
C ASN A 121 -10.80 2.38 20.19
N ARG A 122 -10.87 1.60 21.31
CA ARG A 122 -10.78 2.13 22.67
C ARG A 122 -9.35 2.54 22.94
N ASN A 123 -9.16 3.74 23.50
CA ASN A 123 -7.84 4.32 23.86
C ASN A 123 -6.86 4.49 22.68
N LEU A 124 -7.30 4.29 21.44
CA LEU A 124 -6.45 4.45 20.26
C LEU A 124 -5.83 5.88 20.16
N PRO A 125 -6.54 6.99 20.45
CA PRO A 125 -5.93 8.31 20.47
C PRO A 125 -4.80 8.44 21.50
N GLN A 126 -4.96 7.87 22.70
CA GLN A 126 -3.92 7.87 23.74
C GLN A 126 -2.70 7.05 23.28
N PHE A 127 -2.90 5.88 22.73
CA PHE A 127 -1.82 5.05 22.18
C PHE A 127 -0.94 5.82 21.19
N TYR A 128 -1.55 6.59 20.27
CA TYR A 128 -0.78 7.37 19.29
C TYR A 128 -0.16 8.66 19.89
N GLN A 129 -0.58 9.11 21.05
CA GLN A 129 0.14 10.19 21.76
C GLN A 129 1.51 9.70 22.27
N GLU A 130 1.57 8.43 22.73
CA GLU A 130 2.80 7.80 23.20
C GLU A 130 3.75 7.42 22.03
N TRP A 131 3.24 7.34 20.80
CA TRP A 131 4.01 6.94 19.62
C TRP A 131 5.24 7.82 19.34
N ARG A 132 5.19 9.08 19.73
CA ARG A 132 6.32 10.02 19.58
C ARG A 132 7.56 9.62 20.37
N GLU A 133 7.41 8.81 21.39
CA GLU A 133 8.50 8.30 22.20
C GLU A 133 9.33 7.27 21.46
N TYR A 134 8.72 6.59 20.48
CA TYR A 134 9.34 5.50 19.72
C TYR A 134 9.95 5.94 18.39
N THR A 135 9.41 7.00 17.77
CA THR A 135 9.83 7.44 16.44
C THR A 135 9.48 8.90 16.15
N PRO A 136 10.37 9.63 15.45
CA PRO A 136 10.06 10.99 14.97
C PRO A 136 9.24 10.98 13.67
N TYR A 137 9.16 9.86 12.95
CA TYR A 137 8.57 9.81 11.62
C TYR A 137 7.05 9.91 11.66
N PRO A 138 6.44 10.61 10.67
CA PRO A 138 4.99 10.75 10.57
C PRO A 138 4.31 9.43 10.21
N ILE A 139 3.00 9.37 10.52
CA ILE A 139 2.19 8.16 10.42
C ILE A 139 1.01 8.39 9.47
N LEU A 140 0.82 7.45 8.55
CA LEU A 140 -0.45 7.23 7.86
C LEU A 140 -1.18 6.06 8.51
N LEU A 141 -2.45 6.26 8.84
CA LEU A 141 -3.30 5.18 9.29
C LEU A 141 -3.81 4.40 8.07
N HIS A 142 -3.84 3.08 8.14
CA HIS A 142 -4.49 2.28 7.11
C HIS A 142 -5.75 1.62 7.68
N ASN A 143 -6.92 2.10 7.27
CA ASN A 143 -8.20 1.50 7.59
C ASN A 143 -8.52 0.42 6.56
N HIS A 144 -8.36 -0.85 6.93
CA HIS A 144 -8.52 -1.99 6.03
C HIS A 144 -9.52 -3.02 6.57
N PRO A 145 -10.85 -2.75 6.47
CA PRO A 145 -11.89 -3.54 7.12
C PRO A 145 -11.93 -5.02 6.68
N LEU A 146 -11.56 -5.32 5.42
CA LEU A 146 -11.52 -6.70 4.93
C LEU A 146 -10.42 -7.52 5.62
N LEU A 147 -9.22 -6.98 5.81
CA LEU A 147 -8.14 -7.66 6.55
C LEU A 147 -8.55 -7.92 8.01
N ILE A 148 -9.12 -6.91 8.66
CA ILE A 148 -9.57 -7.05 10.05
C ILE A 148 -10.66 -8.10 10.18
N GLY A 149 -11.63 -8.12 9.26
CA GLY A 149 -12.70 -9.11 9.22
C GLY A 149 -12.21 -10.54 8.96
N LYS A 150 -11.17 -10.71 8.13
CA LYS A 150 -10.54 -12.02 7.88
C LYS A 150 -9.80 -12.57 9.11
N ARG A 151 -9.09 -11.70 9.84
CA ARG A 151 -8.37 -12.10 11.05
C ARG A 151 -9.30 -12.61 12.16
N ASN A 152 -10.42 -11.93 12.38
CA ASN A 152 -11.36 -12.30 13.42
C ASN A 152 -12.79 -12.03 12.99
N ARG A 153 -13.48 -13.08 12.55
CA ARG A 153 -14.88 -13.03 12.09
C ARG A 153 -15.87 -12.62 13.19
N SER A 154 -15.49 -12.71 14.46
CA SER A 154 -16.33 -12.26 15.59
C SER A 154 -16.27 -10.76 15.86
N LEU A 155 -15.32 -10.04 15.26
CA LEU A 155 -15.21 -8.59 15.44
C LEU A 155 -16.36 -7.87 14.75
N LYS A 156 -17.25 -7.28 15.55
CA LYS A 156 -18.34 -6.45 15.06
C LYS A 156 -17.89 -5.12 14.44
N ARG A 157 -16.64 -4.72 14.64
CA ARG A 157 -16.10 -3.41 14.24
C ARG A 157 -14.75 -3.54 13.57
N THR A 158 -14.77 -3.51 12.27
CA THR A 158 -13.59 -3.64 11.40
C THR A 158 -13.04 -2.30 10.91
N ASN A 159 -13.69 -1.19 11.28
CA ASN A 159 -13.33 0.16 10.85
C ASN A 159 -12.95 1.04 12.05
N ILE A 160 -12.03 1.98 11.84
CA ILE A 160 -11.80 3.10 12.77
C ILE A 160 -13.12 3.88 12.90
N ARG A 161 -13.55 4.20 14.13
CA ARG A 161 -14.75 5.01 14.33
C ARG A 161 -14.48 6.44 13.85
N THR A 162 -15.45 7.07 13.21
CA THR A 162 -15.32 8.45 12.73
C THR A 162 -14.96 9.44 13.85
N ALA A 163 -15.56 9.30 15.04
CA ALA A 163 -15.23 10.11 16.18
C ALA A 163 -13.79 9.87 16.70
N VAL A 164 -13.30 8.62 16.62
CA VAL A 164 -11.91 8.29 16.97
C VAL A 164 -10.94 8.88 15.95
N LEU A 165 -11.25 8.78 14.65
CA LEU A 165 -10.42 9.39 13.61
C LEU A 165 -10.32 10.91 13.75
N LYS A 166 -11.42 11.57 14.16
CA LYS A 166 -11.39 13.02 14.45
C LYS A 166 -10.36 13.34 15.52
N LEU A 167 -10.33 12.61 16.64
CA LEU A 167 -9.35 12.79 17.72
C LEU A 167 -7.92 12.45 17.26
N LEU A 168 -7.77 11.36 16.49
CA LEU A 168 -6.48 10.97 15.93
C LEU A 168 -5.89 12.06 15.02
N ALA A 169 -6.74 12.72 14.23
CA ALA A 169 -6.32 13.81 13.35
C ALA A 169 -5.86 15.07 14.09
N GLU A 170 -6.13 15.21 15.39
CA GLU A 170 -5.61 16.29 16.24
C GLU A 170 -4.12 16.07 16.57
N ASN A 171 -3.64 14.81 16.49
CA ASN A 171 -2.22 14.49 16.63
C ASN A 171 -1.46 14.86 15.35
N GLY A 172 -0.57 15.86 15.43
CA GLY A 172 0.21 16.34 14.29
C GLY A 172 1.13 15.31 13.64
N GLN A 173 1.48 14.21 14.32
CA GLN A 173 2.27 13.12 13.74
C GLN A 173 1.43 12.22 12.82
N ILE A 174 0.11 12.20 12.99
CA ILE A 174 -0.79 11.49 12.07
C ILE A 174 -1.10 12.42 10.90
N VAL A 175 -0.54 12.10 9.74
CA VAL A 175 -0.54 12.98 8.55
C VAL A 175 -1.54 12.54 7.48
N GLY A 176 -2.19 11.39 7.64
CA GLY A 176 -3.16 10.93 6.67
C GLY A 176 -3.79 9.57 6.97
N LEU A 177 -4.67 9.18 6.07
CA LEU A 177 -5.40 7.91 6.09
C LEU A 177 -5.36 7.27 4.70
N ILE A 178 -5.06 5.99 4.66
CA ILE A 178 -5.32 5.10 3.53
C ILE A 178 -6.63 4.37 3.82
N GLN A 179 -7.61 4.50 2.93
CA GLN A 179 -8.95 3.95 3.13
C GLN A 179 -9.23 2.81 2.14
N SER A 180 -9.24 1.56 2.63
CA SER A 180 -9.62 0.36 1.88
C SER A 180 -11.03 -0.10 2.27
N GLY A 181 -12.02 0.75 2.04
CA GLY A 181 -13.41 0.48 2.42
C GLY A 181 -14.40 1.22 1.54
N ASP A 182 -15.67 1.25 1.94
CA ASP A 182 -16.73 1.87 1.15
C ASP A 182 -16.61 3.40 1.06
N LEU A 183 -17.07 3.96 -0.06
CA LEU A 183 -17.03 5.38 -0.37
C LEU A 183 -17.83 6.23 0.65
N LYS A 184 -18.96 5.72 1.15
CA LYS A 184 -19.75 6.42 2.16
C LYS A 184 -18.95 6.69 3.42
N ARG A 185 -18.13 5.73 3.85
CA ARG A 185 -17.22 5.89 4.99
C ARG A 185 -16.10 6.89 4.70
N THR A 186 -15.55 6.87 3.50
CA THR A 186 -14.57 7.88 3.05
C THR A 186 -15.11 9.30 3.23
N ILE A 187 -16.33 9.57 2.79
CA ILE A 187 -16.99 10.88 2.95
C ILE A 187 -17.14 11.25 4.43
N HIS A 188 -17.54 10.32 5.30
CA HIS A 188 -17.64 10.59 6.73
C HIS A 188 -16.30 10.90 7.38
N TYR A 189 -15.22 10.21 6.97
CA TYR A 189 -13.88 10.45 7.45
C TYR A 189 -13.35 11.82 7.00
N GLN A 190 -13.51 12.17 5.72
CA GLN A 190 -13.12 13.48 5.19
C GLN A 190 -13.82 14.62 5.94
N ARG A 191 -15.13 14.48 6.22
CA ARG A 191 -15.87 15.45 7.04
C ARG A 191 -15.34 15.55 8.46
N ALA A 192 -14.96 14.43 9.08
CA ALA A 192 -14.46 14.41 10.46
C ALA A 192 -13.12 15.15 10.61
N VAL A 193 -12.25 15.08 9.60
CA VAL A 193 -10.92 15.69 9.65
C VAL A 193 -10.80 17.01 8.86
N ARG A 194 -11.92 17.58 8.41
CA ARG A 194 -11.95 18.80 7.57
C ARG A 194 -11.20 20.02 8.13
N ALA A 195 -10.98 20.06 9.43
CA ALA A 195 -10.19 21.12 10.08
C ALA A 195 -8.69 21.02 9.75
N ARG A 196 -8.21 19.84 9.39
CA ARG A 196 -6.83 19.54 8.99
C ARG A 196 -6.71 19.56 7.48
N ARG A 197 -6.47 20.73 6.86
CA ARG A 197 -6.33 20.89 5.40
C ARG A 197 -5.14 20.15 4.81
N ASP A 198 -4.15 19.86 5.62
CA ASP A 198 -2.92 19.13 5.31
C ASP A 198 -3.09 17.61 5.39
N PHE A 199 -4.18 17.09 5.97
CA PHE A 199 -4.43 15.66 6.16
C PHE A 199 -4.66 14.97 4.81
N ARG A 200 -3.85 13.94 4.51
CA ARG A 200 -3.90 13.21 3.25
C ARG A 200 -4.92 12.09 3.30
N PHE A 201 -5.67 11.93 2.21
CA PHE A 201 -6.57 10.80 1.99
C PHE A 201 -6.17 10.06 0.73
N PHE A 202 -5.75 8.81 0.87
CA PHE A 202 -5.48 7.91 -0.24
C PHE A 202 -6.56 6.83 -0.33
N ASP A 203 -6.95 6.47 -1.54
CA ASP A 203 -7.69 5.25 -1.75
C ASP A 203 -6.75 4.06 -1.58
N GLY A 204 -7.14 3.11 -0.73
CA GLY A 204 -6.48 1.82 -0.59
C GLY A 204 -7.18 0.73 -1.41
N ASP A 205 -8.12 1.14 -2.28
CA ASP A 205 -8.86 0.29 -3.20
C ASP A 205 -8.84 0.92 -4.59
N GLU A 206 -8.26 0.20 -5.55
CA GLU A 206 -8.08 0.66 -6.92
C GLU A 206 -9.41 0.92 -7.64
N GLY A 207 -10.39 0.04 -7.42
CA GLY A 207 -11.72 0.18 -8.01
C GLY A 207 -12.43 1.45 -7.53
N ASN A 208 -12.31 1.76 -6.24
CA ASN A 208 -12.83 3.01 -5.68
C ASN A 208 -12.16 4.23 -6.32
N PHE A 209 -10.83 4.23 -6.42
CA PHE A 209 -10.10 5.32 -7.05
C PHE A 209 -10.49 5.52 -8.52
N LEU A 210 -10.58 4.45 -9.30
CA LEU A 210 -10.95 4.51 -10.72
C LEU A 210 -12.41 4.97 -10.94
N ASN A 211 -13.28 4.85 -9.92
CA ASN A 211 -14.67 5.32 -9.98
C ASN A 211 -14.85 6.74 -9.41
N SER A 212 -14.13 7.06 -8.33
CA SER A 212 -14.28 8.32 -7.58
C SER A 212 -12.95 8.64 -6.88
N PRO A 213 -11.98 9.24 -7.60
CA PRO A 213 -10.64 9.47 -7.09
C PRO A 213 -10.62 10.30 -5.81
N SER A 214 -9.87 9.86 -4.80
CA SER A 214 -9.60 10.65 -3.60
C SER A 214 -8.62 11.79 -3.89
N SER A 215 -8.62 12.80 -3.03
CA SER A 215 -7.87 14.04 -3.24
C SER A 215 -6.34 13.90 -3.15
N SER A 216 -5.84 12.79 -2.61
CA SER A 216 -4.40 12.59 -2.44
C SER A 216 -3.82 11.51 -3.34
N GLY A 217 -4.64 10.66 -3.95
CA GLY A 217 -4.17 9.60 -4.84
C GLY A 217 -4.56 8.21 -4.36
N VAL A 218 -3.83 7.19 -4.78
CA VAL A 218 -4.14 5.77 -4.57
C VAL A 218 -2.93 4.98 -4.13
N VAL A 219 -3.17 3.96 -3.30
CA VAL A 219 -2.23 2.86 -3.05
C VAL A 219 -2.60 1.71 -3.99
N SER A 220 -1.71 1.39 -4.93
CA SER A 220 -1.98 0.43 -6.00
C SER A 220 -1.04 -0.77 -5.94
N GLY A 221 -1.61 -1.98 -5.94
CA GLY A 221 -0.91 -3.24 -6.19
C GLY A 221 -0.74 -3.51 -7.68
N GLY A 222 -1.73 -3.17 -8.51
CA GLY A 222 -1.69 -3.34 -9.96
C GLY A 222 -0.57 -2.57 -10.65
N ALA A 223 -0.07 -1.52 -10.00
CA ALA A 223 1.09 -0.77 -10.47
C ALA A 223 2.41 -1.57 -10.45
N ASN A 224 2.49 -2.72 -9.78
CA ASN A 224 3.61 -3.65 -9.95
C ASN A 224 3.67 -4.21 -11.38
N LEU A 225 2.52 -4.40 -12.04
CA LEU A 225 2.42 -4.87 -13.43
C LEU A 225 2.47 -3.70 -14.44
N PHE A 226 1.72 -2.64 -14.19
CA PHE A 226 1.51 -1.52 -15.10
C PHE A 226 1.81 -0.17 -14.45
N PRO A 227 3.08 0.09 -14.04
CA PRO A 227 3.42 1.30 -13.32
C PRO A 227 3.20 2.57 -14.15
N SER A 228 3.50 2.54 -15.46
CA SER A 228 3.32 3.67 -16.37
C SER A 228 1.84 4.05 -16.52
N GLU A 229 0.97 3.07 -16.79
CA GLU A 229 -0.46 3.28 -17.00
C GLU A 229 -1.12 3.82 -15.73
N TRP A 230 -0.75 3.27 -14.56
CA TRP A 230 -1.24 3.77 -13.27
C TRP A 230 -0.75 5.20 -13.01
N SER A 231 0.51 5.51 -13.29
CA SER A 231 1.07 6.86 -13.13
C SER A 231 0.31 7.88 -13.97
N GLU A 232 0.01 7.56 -15.22
CA GLU A 232 -0.72 8.45 -16.13
C GLU A 232 -2.17 8.67 -15.67
N VAL A 233 -2.88 7.60 -15.29
CA VAL A 233 -4.27 7.69 -14.81
C VAL A 233 -4.33 8.50 -13.50
N VAL A 234 -3.44 8.23 -12.55
CA VAL A 234 -3.42 8.96 -11.27
C VAL A 234 -3.07 10.43 -11.47
N THR A 235 -2.05 10.71 -12.26
CA THR A 235 -1.65 12.11 -12.54
C THR A 235 -2.79 12.89 -13.17
N ALA A 236 -3.49 12.31 -14.14
CA ALA A 236 -4.60 12.97 -14.81
C ALA A 236 -5.83 13.11 -13.91
N SER A 237 -6.10 12.13 -13.03
CA SER A 237 -7.21 12.20 -12.08
C SER A 237 -7.02 13.30 -11.03
N LEU A 238 -5.76 13.61 -10.69
CA LEU A 238 -5.42 14.69 -9.75
C LEU A 238 -5.22 16.06 -10.42
N LYS A 239 -4.99 16.09 -11.74
CA LYS A 239 -4.80 17.31 -12.53
C LYS A 239 -5.81 17.29 -13.68
N MET A 240 -6.88 18.06 -13.55
CA MET A 240 -7.86 18.18 -14.64
C MET A 240 -7.16 18.63 -15.94
N SER A 241 -7.39 17.89 -17.02
CA SER A 241 -6.96 18.26 -18.37
C SER A 241 -8.15 18.82 -19.14
N GLU A 242 -7.94 19.93 -19.85
CA GLU A 242 -8.94 20.52 -20.75
C GLU A 242 -8.93 19.86 -22.15
N ASP A 243 -7.98 18.95 -22.42
CA ASP A 243 -7.82 18.28 -23.71
C ASP A 243 -8.75 17.04 -23.84
N PRO A 244 -9.78 17.08 -24.71
CA PRO A 244 -10.73 15.99 -24.89
C PRO A 244 -10.08 14.67 -25.36
N ALA A 245 -9.02 14.74 -26.20
CA ALA A 245 -8.34 13.56 -26.72
C ALA A 245 -7.58 12.83 -25.60
N LYS A 246 -6.93 13.57 -24.71
CA LYS A 246 -6.30 13.01 -23.51
C LYS A 246 -7.33 12.38 -22.59
N ASN A 247 -8.47 13.02 -22.38
CA ASN A 247 -9.54 12.50 -21.53
C ASN A 247 -10.10 11.18 -22.07
N LEU A 248 -10.27 11.04 -23.38
CA LEU A 248 -10.72 9.77 -24.00
C LEU A 248 -9.70 8.64 -23.82
N LEU A 249 -8.40 8.95 -24.00
CA LEU A 249 -7.32 7.97 -23.79
C LEU A 249 -7.27 7.52 -22.33
N LEU A 250 -7.40 8.45 -21.40
CA LEU A 250 -7.47 8.17 -19.95
C LEU A 250 -8.66 7.30 -19.59
N LEU A 251 -9.83 7.57 -20.16
CA LEU A 251 -11.02 6.76 -19.92
C LEU A 251 -10.78 5.30 -20.36
N LYS A 252 -10.21 5.08 -21.55
CA LYS A 252 -9.88 3.74 -22.05
C LYS A 252 -8.86 3.02 -21.15
N ARG A 253 -7.81 3.73 -20.68
CA ARG A 253 -6.81 3.17 -19.75
C ARG A 253 -7.43 2.82 -18.39
N SER A 254 -8.24 3.73 -17.84
CA SER A 254 -8.94 3.50 -16.57
C SER A 254 -9.87 2.29 -16.65
N GLN A 255 -10.53 2.07 -17.80
CA GLN A 255 -11.36 0.89 -18.02
C GLN A 255 -10.53 -0.39 -17.98
N LYS A 256 -9.40 -0.44 -18.69
CA LYS A 256 -8.49 -1.62 -18.66
C LYS A 256 -7.95 -1.90 -17.26
N LEU A 257 -7.52 -0.86 -16.53
CA LEU A 257 -7.04 -1.02 -15.16
C LEU A 257 -8.15 -1.50 -14.20
N ARG A 258 -9.40 -1.08 -14.43
CA ARG A 258 -10.56 -1.54 -13.67
C ARG A 258 -10.82 -3.04 -13.90
N GLU A 259 -10.79 -3.49 -15.14
CA GLU A 259 -10.94 -4.89 -15.50
C GLU A 259 -9.83 -5.74 -14.87
N LEU A 260 -8.57 -5.26 -14.91
CA LEU A 260 -7.43 -5.88 -14.23
C LEU A 260 -7.66 -6.00 -12.72
N SER A 261 -8.07 -4.92 -12.07
CA SER A 261 -8.35 -4.90 -10.62
C SER A 261 -9.44 -5.92 -10.25
N GLN A 262 -10.48 -6.08 -11.07
CA GLN A 262 -11.53 -7.06 -10.85
C GLN A 262 -11.02 -8.50 -10.95
N VAL A 263 -10.17 -8.80 -11.94
CA VAL A 263 -9.59 -10.14 -12.12
C VAL A 263 -8.68 -10.51 -10.94
N MET A 264 -7.97 -9.53 -10.36
CA MET A 264 -7.04 -9.76 -9.24
C MET A 264 -7.71 -9.86 -7.86
N GLN A 265 -9.00 -9.52 -7.70
CA GLN A 265 -9.65 -9.33 -6.39
C GLN A 265 -9.56 -10.53 -5.43
N LYS A 266 -9.57 -11.77 -5.93
CA LYS A 266 -9.64 -12.96 -5.07
C LYS A 266 -8.34 -13.22 -4.29
N ASN A 267 -7.18 -13.12 -4.95
CA ASN A 267 -5.86 -13.28 -4.33
C ASN A 267 -4.84 -12.37 -5.02
N PRO A 268 -4.85 -11.06 -4.73
CA PRO A 268 -4.09 -10.09 -5.49
C PRO A 268 -2.57 -10.30 -5.41
N ALA A 269 -2.02 -10.64 -4.24
CA ALA A 269 -0.59 -10.87 -4.07
C ALA A 269 -0.09 -12.04 -4.91
N GLN A 270 -0.75 -13.19 -4.83
CA GLN A 270 -0.38 -14.39 -5.58
C GLN A 270 -0.55 -14.19 -7.08
N SER A 271 -1.66 -13.58 -7.50
CA SER A 271 -1.91 -13.28 -8.92
C SER A 271 -0.82 -12.39 -9.51
N LEU A 272 -0.41 -11.35 -8.79
CA LEU A 272 0.68 -10.47 -9.20
C LEU A 272 2.01 -11.20 -9.27
N LYS A 273 2.35 -12.04 -8.27
CA LYS A 273 3.59 -12.83 -8.26
C LYS A 273 3.67 -13.78 -9.44
N VAL A 274 2.61 -14.53 -9.72
CA VAL A 274 2.58 -15.45 -10.86
C VAL A 274 2.72 -14.70 -12.18
N ALA A 275 2.01 -13.60 -12.36
CA ALA A 275 2.12 -12.79 -13.58
C ALA A 275 3.54 -12.23 -13.77
N LEU A 276 4.12 -11.63 -12.73
CA LEU A 276 5.46 -11.08 -12.79
C LEU A 276 6.55 -12.14 -12.96
N HIS A 277 6.37 -13.34 -12.39
CA HIS A 277 7.25 -14.47 -12.63
C HIS A 277 7.20 -14.92 -14.10
N ARG A 278 6.02 -15.09 -14.66
CA ARG A 278 5.86 -15.45 -16.09
C ARG A 278 6.40 -14.38 -17.04
N LEU A 279 6.40 -13.13 -16.62
CA LEU A 279 7.01 -12.02 -17.37
C LEU A 279 8.54 -11.90 -17.15
N GLY A 280 9.13 -12.77 -16.32
CA GLY A 280 10.58 -12.78 -16.05
C GLY A 280 11.06 -11.71 -15.03
N TRP A 281 10.13 -11.01 -14.39
CA TRP A 281 10.49 -10.00 -13.36
C TRP A 281 10.83 -10.60 -12.01
N LEU A 282 10.28 -11.79 -11.69
CA LEU A 282 10.57 -12.55 -10.49
C LEU A 282 11.24 -13.86 -10.82
N SER A 283 12.15 -14.33 -9.97
CA SER A 283 12.78 -15.66 -10.03
C SER A 283 11.79 -16.78 -9.69
N GLY A 284 10.76 -16.49 -8.86
CA GLY A 284 9.72 -17.43 -8.46
C GLY A 284 8.40 -16.71 -8.12
N ALA A 285 7.35 -17.49 -7.95
CA ALA A 285 6.01 -17.01 -7.64
C ALA A 285 5.52 -17.39 -6.23
N LYS A 286 6.45 -17.71 -5.30
CA LYS A 286 6.14 -18.11 -3.93
C LYS A 286 5.35 -17.03 -3.21
N GLY A 287 4.16 -17.36 -2.70
CA GLY A 287 3.33 -16.52 -1.84
C GLY A 287 3.20 -17.09 -0.42
N LEU A 288 2.80 -16.25 0.52
CA LEU A 288 2.44 -16.66 1.87
C LEU A 288 0.91 -16.76 1.93
N ASP A 289 0.39 -17.97 2.11
CA ASP A 289 -1.04 -18.22 2.12
C ASP A 289 -1.74 -17.55 3.30
N PHE A 290 -2.47 -16.47 3.03
CA PHE A 290 -3.47 -15.95 3.94
C PHE A 290 -4.87 -16.53 3.72
N THR A 291 -5.12 -17.10 2.54
CA THR A 291 -6.37 -17.80 2.18
C THR A 291 -6.06 -18.88 1.14
N GLN A 292 -6.36 -20.12 1.47
CA GLN A 292 -6.16 -21.32 0.63
C GLN A 292 -7.12 -21.43 -0.59
N GLU A 293 -7.63 -20.34 -1.10
CA GLU A 293 -8.38 -20.35 -2.36
C GLU A 293 -7.54 -19.78 -3.51
N ASN A 294 -6.40 -20.40 -3.77
CA ASN A 294 -5.69 -20.25 -5.04
C ASN A 294 -6.49 -20.97 -6.13
N SER A 295 -7.53 -20.34 -6.66
CA SER A 295 -8.13 -20.90 -7.85
C SER A 295 -7.14 -20.68 -9.00
N LEU A 296 -6.59 -21.76 -9.56
CA LEU A 296 -5.85 -21.78 -10.83
C LEU A 296 -6.57 -20.92 -11.88
N GLU A 297 -7.89 -20.95 -11.89
CA GLU A 297 -8.76 -20.13 -12.74
C GLU A 297 -8.51 -18.61 -12.61
N ALA A 298 -8.27 -18.08 -11.39
CA ALA A 298 -8.01 -16.65 -11.23
C ALA A 298 -6.66 -16.23 -11.81
N VAL A 299 -5.66 -17.11 -11.70
CA VAL A 299 -4.34 -16.91 -12.30
C VAL A 299 -4.40 -17.05 -13.82
N GLU A 300 -5.07 -18.05 -14.32
CA GLU A 300 -5.28 -18.26 -15.76
C GLU A 300 -6.09 -17.13 -16.39
N GLY A 301 -7.14 -16.67 -15.70
CA GLY A 301 -7.91 -15.50 -16.09
C GLY A 301 -7.06 -14.24 -16.21
N LEU A 302 -6.17 -14.01 -15.24
CA LEU A 302 -5.22 -12.88 -15.27
C LEU A 302 -4.25 -13.01 -16.47
N ILE A 303 -3.66 -14.18 -16.69
CA ILE A 303 -2.71 -14.39 -17.79
C ILE A 303 -3.40 -14.19 -19.15
N SER A 304 -4.58 -14.75 -19.32
CA SER A 304 -5.38 -14.57 -20.54
C SER A 304 -5.73 -13.09 -20.77
N PHE A 305 -6.13 -12.40 -19.71
CA PHE A 305 -6.40 -10.96 -19.76
C PHE A 305 -5.15 -10.16 -20.18
N LEU A 306 -4.00 -10.47 -19.60
CA LEU A 306 -2.74 -9.83 -19.93
C LEU A 306 -2.33 -10.02 -21.40
N GLN A 307 -2.49 -11.24 -21.94
CA GLN A 307 -2.18 -11.57 -23.34
C GLN A 307 -3.07 -10.80 -24.32
N VAL A 308 -4.35 -10.62 -23.99
CA VAL A 308 -5.31 -9.94 -24.88
C VAL A 308 -5.18 -8.42 -24.84
N HIS A 309 -4.93 -7.83 -23.67
CA HIS A 309 -5.09 -6.41 -23.47
C HIS A 309 -3.78 -5.63 -23.35
N PHE A 310 -2.66 -6.30 -23.13
CA PHE A 310 -1.37 -5.67 -22.90
C PHE A 310 -0.26 -6.35 -23.72
N SER A 311 0.56 -5.53 -24.37
CA SER A 311 1.82 -6.01 -24.94
C SER A 311 2.76 -6.31 -23.78
N LEU A 312 3.02 -7.59 -23.53
CA LEU A 312 3.82 -8.04 -22.39
C LEU A 312 5.28 -7.62 -22.61
N GLN A 313 5.77 -6.69 -21.78
CA GLN A 313 7.19 -6.35 -21.75
C GLN A 313 7.91 -7.34 -20.85
N THR A 314 8.85 -8.06 -21.42
CA THR A 314 9.82 -8.89 -20.68
C THR A 314 11.04 -8.03 -20.30
N PRO A 315 11.74 -8.32 -19.20
CA PRO A 315 13.02 -7.68 -18.92
C PRO A 315 14.02 -7.99 -20.03
N SER A 316 14.73 -6.97 -20.48
CA SER A 316 15.89 -7.08 -21.38
C SER A 316 17.07 -7.75 -20.69
#